data_5d2f2dc39da87b251458c94fafc84500
#
_entry.id   5d2f2dc39da87b251458c94fafc84500
#
_cell.length_a   1.000
_cell.length_b   1.000
_cell.length_c   1.000
_cell.angle_alpha   90.00
_cell.angle_beta   90.00
_cell.angle_gamma   90.00
#
_symmetry.space_group_name_H-M   'P 1'
#
loop_
_entity.id
_entity.type
_entity.pdbx_description
1 polymer ?
#
loop_
_entity_poly.entity_id
_entity_poly.type
_entity_poly.pdbx_seq_one_letter_code
_entity_poly.pdbx_strand_id
1 'polypeptide(L)'
;DRASFVVINRHLPVPNFTQEERDGYLYLTTDKLELRYKLGTYPVSNDRCNPNLQITLDVNGVEEVWYPGKQDPYNLKGTTRTLDRAEGDVREWLENGLLSRVGWAVIDEREPRKDGSLSLMFERDTNGGMDWVAQRKDTAALDMYFMGYGHDYKKALGDFTKIAGKIPLPPLYVF
;
A
#
# COMPACT_ATOMS: atom_id res chain seq x y z
N ASP A 1 -2.67 -5.08 -16.15
CA ASP A 1 -2.42 -3.69 -16.59
C ASP A 1 -3.63 -2.77 -16.49
N ARG A 2 -4.54 -3.00 -15.54
CA ARG A 2 -5.68 -2.11 -15.31
C ARG A 2 -5.38 -1.18 -14.16
N ALA A 3 -5.90 0.06 -14.27
CA ALA A 3 -5.96 0.96 -13.13
C ALA A 3 -6.79 0.32 -12.01
N SER A 4 -6.39 0.55 -10.78
CA SER A 4 -7.15 0.26 -9.59
C SER A 4 -7.64 1.58 -8.97
N PHE A 5 -8.19 1.55 -7.76
CA PHE A 5 -8.73 2.78 -7.18
C PHE A 5 -7.64 3.83 -6.87
N VAL A 6 -6.57 3.40 -6.26
CA VAL A 6 -5.47 4.31 -5.89
C VAL A 6 -4.39 4.33 -6.98
N VAL A 7 -4.09 3.17 -7.56
CA VAL A 7 -2.99 3.03 -8.52
C VAL A 7 -3.52 3.08 -9.95
N ILE A 8 -3.49 4.26 -10.54
CA ILE A 8 -3.98 4.51 -11.90
C ILE A 8 -2.90 4.33 -12.97
N ASN A 9 -1.63 4.48 -12.62
CA ASN A 9 -0.51 4.34 -13.53
C ASN A 9 0.41 3.20 -13.08
N ARG A 10 0.51 2.15 -13.89
CA ARG A 10 1.35 0.98 -13.64
C ARG A 10 2.52 0.87 -14.61
N HIS A 11 2.62 1.78 -15.58
CA HIS A 11 3.68 1.81 -16.58
C HIS A 11 4.79 2.79 -16.16
N LEU A 12 5.50 2.43 -15.09
CA LEU A 12 6.64 3.18 -14.60
C LEU A 12 7.94 2.50 -15.00
N PRO A 13 9.05 3.25 -15.08
CA PRO A 13 10.36 2.66 -15.28
C PRO A 13 10.65 1.63 -14.19
N VAL A 14 11.05 0.43 -14.60
CA VAL A 14 11.45 -0.63 -13.68
C VAL A 14 12.92 -0.40 -13.32
N PRO A 15 13.28 -0.32 -12.03
CA PRO A 15 14.66 -0.20 -11.62
C PRO A 15 15.44 -1.47 -11.93
N ASN A 16 16.76 -1.40 -11.91
CA ASN A 16 17.59 -2.58 -11.96
C ASN A 16 17.29 -3.45 -10.73
N PHE A 17 17.07 -4.73 -10.98
CA PHE A 17 16.85 -5.71 -9.92
C PHE A 17 17.47 -7.05 -10.30
N THR A 18 17.74 -7.87 -9.31
CA THR A 18 18.09 -9.28 -9.48
C THR A 18 16.96 -10.15 -8.98
N GLN A 19 16.79 -11.31 -9.64
CA GLN A 19 15.83 -12.32 -9.23
C GLN A 19 16.56 -13.63 -9.01
N GLU A 20 16.31 -14.27 -7.88
CA GLU A 20 16.89 -15.56 -7.53
C GLU A 20 15.83 -16.43 -6.86
N GLU A 21 15.82 -17.73 -7.22
CA GLU A 21 15.05 -18.74 -6.50
C GLU A 21 16.01 -19.68 -5.78
N ARG A 22 15.91 -19.73 -4.46
CA ARG A 22 16.72 -20.64 -3.63
C ARG A 22 15.92 -21.11 -2.42
N ASP A 23 16.11 -22.35 -2.02
CA ASP A 23 15.53 -22.98 -0.83
C ASP A 23 13.97 -22.82 -0.75
N GLY A 24 13.30 -22.79 -1.91
CA GLY A 24 11.85 -22.64 -2.00
C GLY A 24 11.36 -21.20 -1.82
N TYR A 25 12.25 -20.22 -1.87
CA TYR A 25 11.93 -18.80 -1.83
C TYR A 25 12.34 -18.09 -3.12
N LEU A 26 11.52 -17.13 -3.51
CA LEU A 26 11.85 -16.12 -4.50
C LEU A 26 12.43 -14.90 -3.78
N TYR A 27 13.59 -14.43 -4.28
CA TYR A 27 14.20 -13.17 -3.87
C TYR A 27 14.18 -12.19 -5.03
N LEU A 28 13.73 -10.96 -4.76
CA LEU A 28 13.85 -9.82 -5.66
C LEU A 28 14.65 -8.74 -4.93
N THR A 29 15.82 -8.41 -5.45
CA THR A 29 16.74 -7.47 -4.79
C THR A 29 17.00 -6.28 -5.70
N THR A 30 16.82 -5.08 -5.15
CA THR A 30 17.21 -3.80 -5.76
C THR A 30 18.36 -3.18 -4.94
N ASP A 31 18.80 -1.98 -5.31
CA ASP A 31 19.76 -1.20 -4.52
C ASP A 31 19.20 -0.67 -3.19
N LYS A 32 17.88 -0.78 -2.95
CA LYS A 32 17.18 -0.20 -1.79
C LYS A 32 16.49 -1.20 -0.90
N LEU A 33 16.05 -2.32 -1.46
CA LEU A 33 15.28 -3.31 -0.72
C LEU A 33 15.50 -4.72 -1.26
N GLU A 34 15.23 -5.71 -0.42
CA GLU A 34 15.11 -7.11 -0.77
C GLU A 34 13.71 -7.60 -0.40
N LEU A 35 13.02 -8.19 -1.38
CA LEU A 35 11.79 -8.93 -1.14
C LEU A 35 12.11 -10.42 -1.12
N ARG A 36 11.61 -11.14 -0.10
CA ARG A 36 11.64 -12.59 0.02
C ARG A 36 10.24 -13.13 0.08
N TYR A 37 9.91 -14.08 -0.80
CA TYR A 37 8.59 -14.69 -0.86
C TYR A 37 8.69 -16.22 -0.93
N LYS A 38 7.96 -16.93 -0.07
CA LYS A 38 7.92 -18.40 -0.06
C LYS A 38 7.01 -18.90 -1.19
N LEU A 39 7.60 -19.57 -2.16
CA LEU A 39 6.90 -20.09 -3.34
C LEU A 39 5.80 -21.09 -2.96
N GLY A 40 4.73 -21.10 -3.73
CA GLY A 40 3.59 -22.00 -3.51
C GLY A 40 2.73 -21.71 -2.30
N THR A 41 2.95 -20.57 -1.61
CA THR A 41 2.15 -20.18 -0.45
C THR A 41 1.38 -18.90 -0.73
N TYR A 42 0.36 -18.64 0.09
CA TYR A 42 -0.34 -17.36 0.05
C TYR A 42 0.45 -16.30 0.84
N PRO A 43 0.71 -15.10 0.30
CA PRO A 43 1.65 -14.15 0.89
C PRO A 43 1.12 -13.37 2.11
N VAL A 44 0.06 -13.83 2.73
CA VAL A 44 -0.56 -13.21 3.92
C VAL A 44 -0.45 -14.17 5.10
N SER A 45 0.77 -14.36 5.59
CA SER A 45 1.00 -15.13 6.83
C SER A 45 1.12 -14.17 8.00
N ASN A 46 0.35 -14.42 9.05
CA ASN A 46 0.48 -13.70 10.33
C ASN A 46 1.63 -14.24 11.20
N ASP A 47 2.42 -15.19 10.70
CA ASP A 47 3.61 -15.68 11.40
C ASP A 47 4.71 -14.62 11.35
N ARG A 48 4.89 -13.94 12.49
CA ARG A 48 5.89 -12.87 12.64
C ARG A 48 7.32 -13.42 12.65
N CYS A 49 7.50 -14.68 13.02
CA CYS A 49 8.82 -15.32 13.12
C CYS A 49 9.31 -15.84 11.77
N ASN A 50 8.38 -16.25 10.90
CA ASN A 50 8.69 -16.77 9.58
C ASN A 50 7.61 -16.40 8.55
N PRO A 51 7.51 -15.14 8.18
CA PRO A 51 6.51 -14.68 7.24
C PRO A 51 6.75 -15.26 5.84
N ASN A 52 5.65 -15.58 5.15
CA ASN A 52 5.72 -16.07 3.77
C ASN A 52 6.16 -14.98 2.78
N LEU A 53 5.93 -13.73 3.13
CA LEU A 53 6.38 -12.55 2.40
C LEU A 53 7.07 -11.61 3.37
N GLN A 54 8.26 -11.17 3.02
CA GLN A 54 9.05 -10.24 3.80
C GLN A 54 9.73 -9.24 2.86
N ILE A 55 9.81 -8.00 3.28
CA ILE A 55 10.57 -6.97 2.60
C ILE A 55 11.54 -6.35 3.61
N THR A 56 12.81 -6.38 3.28
CA THR A 56 13.89 -5.78 4.07
C THR A 56 14.39 -4.54 3.35
N LEU A 57 14.57 -3.45 4.08
CA LEU A 57 15.11 -2.20 3.54
C LEU A 57 16.02 -1.52 4.57
N ASP A 58 16.98 -0.74 4.08
CA ASP A 58 17.79 0.13 4.92
C ASP A 58 17.09 1.48 5.12
N VAL A 59 16.94 1.87 6.38
CA VAL A 59 16.42 3.18 6.77
C VAL A 59 17.49 3.92 7.56
N ASN A 60 18.33 4.69 6.86
CA ASN A 60 19.44 5.45 7.45
C ASN A 60 20.44 4.60 8.24
N GLY A 61 20.83 3.45 7.69
CA GLY A 61 21.77 2.53 8.33
C GLY A 61 21.15 1.60 9.36
N VAL A 62 19.82 1.58 9.47
CA VAL A 62 19.07 0.65 10.30
C VAL A 62 18.25 -0.27 9.41
N GLU A 63 18.45 -1.58 9.58
CA GLU A 63 17.64 -2.56 8.87
C GLU A 63 16.20 -2.53 9.39
N GLU A 64 15.27 -2.29 8.49
CA GLU A 64 13.84 -2.36 8.75
C GLU A 64 13.24 -3.51 7.95
N VAL A 65 12.45 -4.34 8.62
CA VAL A 65 11.80 -5.52 8.04
C VAL A 65 10.30 -5.36 8.09
N TRP A 66 9.67 -5.39 6.92
CA TRP A 66 8.22 -5.44 6.79
C TRP A 66 7.72 -6.85 6.45
N TYR A 67 6.55 -7.20 6.96
CA TYR A 67 5.80 -8.42 6.63
C TYR A 67 4.28 -8.11 6.70
N PRO A 68 3.42 -8.88 6.04
CA PRO A 68 1.98 -8.70 6.10
C PRO A 68 1.45 -8.71 7.55
N GLY A 69 0.68 -7.69 7.89
CA GLY A 69 0.14 -7.51 9.24
C GLY A 69 1.05 -6.77 10.23
N LYS A 70 2.30 -6.40 9.83
CA LYS A 70 3.13 -5.55 10.66
C LYS A 70 2.46 -4.19 10.86
N GLN A 71 2.35 -3.78 12.11
CA GLN A 71 1.78 -2.47 12.47
C GLN A 71 2.83 -1.36 12.31
N ASP A 72 2.36 -0.18 11.97
CA ASP A 72 3.17 1.03 11.90
C ASP A 72 2.79 2.01 13.02
N PRO A 73 3.47 1.93 14.20
CA PRO A 73 3.19 2.81 15.31
C PRO A 73 3.76 4.23 15.12
N TYR A 74 4.61 4.44 14.13
CA TYR A 74 5.31 5.69 13.88
C TYR A 74 4.83 6.41 12.63
N ASN A 75 3.63 6.07 12.17
CA ASN A 75 2.99 6.74 11.04
C ASN A 75 2.75 8.21 11.35
N LEU A 76 3.07 9.08 10.40
CA LEU A 76 2.91 10.52 10.56
C LEU A 76 1.46 10.98 10.42
N LYS A 77 0.57 10.03 10.14
CA LYS A 77 -0.87 10.20 9.98
C LYS A 77 -1.24 10.98 8.71
N GLY A 78 -2.50 10.85 8.35
CA GLY A 78 -3.12 11.60 7.27
C GLY A 78 -3.83 12.86 7.79
N THR A 79 -4.63 13.44 6.92
CA THR A 79 -5.58 14.48 7.28
C THR A 79 -6.94 13.86 7.58
N THR A 80 -7.78 14.56 8.32
CA THR A 80 -9.20 14.22 8.43
C THR A 80 -9.90 14.41 7.06
N ARG A 81 -10.90 13.59 6.80
CA ARG A 81 -11.69 13.68 5.55
C ARG A 81 -12.63 14.87 5.54
N THR A 82 -13.05 15.31 6.72
CA THR A 82 -13.98 16.42 6.90
C THR A 82 -13.71 17.13 8.22
N LEU A 83 -14.05 18.40 8.27
CA LEU A 83 -14.07 19.20 9.50
C LEU A 83 -15.47 19.25 10.14
N ASP A 84 -16.47 18.61 9.56
CA ASP A 84 -17.88 18.71 9.96
C ASP A 84 -18.17 18.19 11.38
N ARG A 85 -17.27 17.43 11.95
CA ARG A 85 -17.35 16.92 13.34
C ARG A 85 -16.33 17.51 14.28
N ALA A 86 -15.56 18.47 13.84
CA ALA A 86 -14.53 19.13 14.64
C ALA A 86 -15.15 20.28 15.49
N GLU A 87 -16.23 19.99 16.22
CA GLU A 87 -16.85 20.94 17.13
C GLU A 87 -16.33 20.71 18.56
N GLY A 88 -15.75 21.74 19.15
CA GLY A 88 -15.31 21.74 20.54
C GLY A 88 -14.15 20.77 20.82
N ASP A 89 -14.24 20.01 21.90
CA ASP A 89 -13.19 19.10 22.38
C ASP A 89 -13.20 17.72 21.72
N VAL A 90 -13.92 17.51 20.62
CA VAL A 90 -13.96 16.24 19.91
C VAL A 90 -12.63 16.01 19.20
N ARG A 91 -11.89 15.00 19.68
CA ARG A 91 -10.64 14.56 19.05
C ARG A 91 -10.97 13.53 17.96
N GLU A 92 -10.84 13.95 16.71
CA GLU A 92 -10.88 13.02 15.58
C GLU A 92 -9.57 12.24 15.51
N TRP A 93 -9.68 10.90 15.38
CA TRP A 93 -8.51 10.05 15.15
C TRP A 93 -8.11 10.15 13.69
N LEU A 94 -6.88 10.59 13.46
CA LEU A 94 -6.33 10.61 12.11
C LEU A 94 -5.96 9.20 11.66
N GLU A 95 -6.37 8.84 10.48
CA GLU A 95 -6.00 7.58 9.82
C GLU A 95 -4.50 7.58 9.46
N ASN A 96 -3.94 6.41 9.23
CA ASN A 96 -2.58 6.29 8.74
C ASN A 96 -2.47 6.92 7.34
N GLY A 97 -1.48 7.79 7.19
CA GLY A 97 -1.13 8.39 5.91
C GLY A 97 0.00 7.62 5.21
N LEU A 98 0.43 8.17 4.08
CA LEU A 98 1.51 7.59 3.27
C LEU A 98 2.88 7.64 3.99
N LEU A 99 3.11 8.65 4.83
CA LEU A 99 4.42 8.89 5.42
C LEU A 99 4.53 8.31 6.83
N SER A 100 5.66 7.67 7.08
CA SER A 100 5.99 7.09 8.37
C SER A 100 7.49 7.20 8.67
N ARG A 101 7.82 7.25 9.97
CA ARG A 101 9.21 7.23 10.42
C ARG A 101 9.88 5.86 10.24
N VAL A 102 9.10 4.79 10.05
CA VAL A 102 9.64 3.46 9.70
C VAL A 102 10.12 3.38 8.25
N GLY A 103 9.88 4.41 7.44
CA GLY A 103 10.41 4.53 6.09
C GLY A 103 9.70 3.70 5.03
N TRP A 104 8.53 3.17 5.33
CA TRP A 104 7.70 2.43 4.38
C TRP A 104 6.21 2.74 4.55
N ALA A 105 5.45 2.45 3.51
CA ALA A 105 4.00 2.41 3.52
C ALA A 105 3.48 1.24 2.70
N VAL A 106 2.28 0.79 3.03
CA VAL A 106 1.55 -0.21 2.24
C VAL A 106 0.21 0.39 1.85
N ILE A 107 -0.08 0.32 0.57
CA ILE A 107 -1.39 0.61 0.03
C ILE A 107 -2.06 -0.73 -0.22
N ASP A 108 -3.09 -1.03 0.54
CA ASP A 108 -3.89 -2.25 0.41
C ASP A 108 -5.25 -1.86 -0.15
N GLU A 109 -5.52 -2.26 -1.38
CA GLU A 109 -6.78 -1.94 -2.05
C GLU A 109 -7.86 -2.99 -1.80
N ARG A 110 -7.77 -3.68 -0.68
CA ARG A 110 -8.80 -4.60 -0.19
C ARG A 110 -9.57 -3.96 0.95
N GLU A 111 -10.84 -4.25 1.04
CA GLU A 111 -11.69 -3.84 2.15
C GLU A 111 -12.25 -5.06 2.89
N PRO A 112 -12.48 -4.96 4.20
CA PRO A 112 -13.08 -6.04 4.97
C PRO A 112 -14.56 -6.19 4.61
N ARG A 113 -14.98 -7.43 4.33
CA ARG A 113 -16.38 -7.81 4.19
C ARG A 113 -17.02 -7.99 5.57
N LYS A 114 -18.36 -8.03 5.60
CA LYS A 114 -19.15 -8.25 6.83
C LYS A 114 -18.81 -9.59 7.52
N ASP A 115 -18.37 -10.58 6.77
CA ASP A 115 -17.94 -11.90 7.28
C ASP A 115 -16.48 -11.92 7.77
N GLY A 116 -15.77 -10.78 7.71
CA GLY A 116 -14.37 -10.64 8.08
C GLY A 116 -13.37 -11.08 7.01
N SER A 117 -13.80 -11.58 5.87
CA SER A 117 -12.95 -11.81 4.71
C SER A 117 -12.56 -10.49 4.04
N LEU A 118 -11.47 -10.51 3.26
CA LEU A 118 -11.05 -9.36 2.47
C LEU A 118 -11.50 -9.51 1.02
N SER A 119 -12.05 -8.43 0.44
CA SER A 119 -12.31 -8.34 -0.99
C SER A 119 -11.53 -7.20 -1.60
N LEU A 120 -11.35 -7.24 -2.91
CA LEU A 120 -10.86 -6.07 -3.62
C LEU A 120 -11.91 -4.95 -3.52
N MET A 121 -11.46 -3.73 -3.30
CA MET A 121 -12.31 -2.54 -3.04
C MET A 121 -13.37 -2.29 -4.12
N PHE A 122 -13.27 -2.92 -5.27
CA PHE A 122 -14.18 -2.78 -6.42
C PHE A 122 -14.67 -4.11 -6.98
N GLU A 123 -14.74 -5.14 -6.15
CA GLU A 123 -15.59 -6.27 -6.49
C GLU A 123 -17.05 -5.78 -6.51
N ARG A 124 -17.70 -5.99 -7.65
CA ARG A 124 -19.13 -5.71 -7.77
C ARG A 124 -19.87 -6.65 -6.83
N ASP A 125 -20.32 -6.13 -5.70
CA ASP A 125 -21.39 -6.84 -5.02
C ASP A 125 -22.69 -6.62 -5.78
N THR A 126 -23.68 -7.47 -5.53
CA THR A 126 -25.00 -7.42 -6.16
C THR A 126 -25.78 -6.15 -5.85
N ASN A 127 -25.23 -5.21 -5.09
CA ASN A 127 -25.89 -4.02 -4.55
C ASN A 127 -25.41 -2.69 -5.15
N GLY A 128 -24.76 -2.69 -6.31
CA GLY A 128 -24.49 -1.47 -7.04
C GLY A 128 -23.04 -0.99 -6.99
N GLY A 129 -22.11 -1.89 -7.21
CA GLY A 129 -20.70 -1.54 -7.40
C GLY A 129 -20.48 -0.48 -8.48
N MET A 130 -19.36 0.21 -8.40
CA MET A 130 -19.01 1.32 -9.28
C MET A 130 -18.76 0.84 -10.71
N ASP A 131 -19.62 1.19 -11.64
CA ASP A 131 -19.58 0.74 -13.04
C ASP A 131 -18.33 1.20 -13.83
N TRP A 132 -17.60 2.18 -13.31
CA TRP A 132 -16.40 2.73 -13.95
C TRP A 132 -15.11 1.98 -13.67
N VAL A 133 -15.12 1.02 -12.74
CA VAL A 133 -14.00 0.11 -12.50
C VAL A 133 -14.35 -1.27 -13.04
N ALA A 134 -13.58 -1.77 -14.00
CA ALA A 134 -13.82 -3.08 -14.57
C ALA A 134 -13.61 -4.17 -13.53
N GLN A 135 -14.59 -5.07 -13.40
CA GLN A 135 -14.52 -6.25 -12.55
C GLN A 135 -13.27 -7.08 -12.84
N ARG A 136 -12.60 -7.53 -11.79
CA ARG A 136 -11.61 -8.60 -11.88
C ARG A 136 -12.32 -9.93 -11.82
N LYS A 137 -11.94 -10.83 -12.74
CA LYS A 137 -12.50 -12.19 -12.77
C LYS A 137 -11.92 -13.09 -11.67
N ASP A 138 -10.81 -12.70 -11.07
CA ASP A 138 -10.09 -13.47 -10.08
C ASP A 138 -10.31 -12.88 -8.69
N THR A 139 -11.09 -13.60 -7.88
CA THR A 139 -11.48 -13.20 -6.52
C THR A 139 -10.41 -13.46 -5.47
N ALA A 140 -9.34 -14.19 -5.81
CA ALA A 140 -8.25 -14.53 -4.90
C ALA A 140 -7.05 -13.55 -4.99
N ALA A 141 -7.18 -12.47 -5.77
CA ALA A 141 -6.07 -11.57 -6.01
C ALA A 141 -5.78 -10.68 -4.78
N LEU A 142 -4.49 -10.62 -4.42
CA LEU A 142 -3.95 -9.58 -3.58
C LEU A 142 -3.72 -8.34 -4.44
N ASP A 143 -4.06 -7.17 -3.91
CA ASP A 143 -3.73 -5.89 -4.52
C ASP A 143 -3.11 -4.98 -3.48
N MET A 144 -1.83 -5.21 -3.24
CA MET A 144 -1.03 -4.46 -2.28
C MET A 144 0.18 -3.87 -2.97
N TYR A 145 0.48 -2.63 -2.63
CA TYR A 145 1.64 -1.90 -3.10
C TYR A 145 2.50 -1.52 -1.90
N PHE A 146 3.74 -1.98 -1.90
CA PHE A 146 4.72 -1.60 -0.91
C PHE A 146 5.56 -0.44 -1.43
N MET A 147 5.70 0.60 -0.63
CA MET A 147 6.54 1.76 -0.91
C MET A 147 7.63 1.86 0.17
N GLY A 148 8.88 1.55 -0.20
CA GLY A 148 10.06 1.76 0.64
C GLY A 148 10.75 3.06 0.25
N TYR A 149 10.79 4.04 1.13
CA TYR A 149 11.31 5.38 0.84
C TYR A 149 12.31 5.87 1.90
N GLY A 150 12.54 5.09 2.96
CA GLY A 150 13.36 5.55 4.07
C GLY A 150 12.81 6.85 4.67
N HIS A 151 13.63 7.89 4.75
CA HIS A 151 13.19 9.21 5.20
C HIS A 151 13.13 10.27 4.10
N ASP A 152 13.19 9.87 2.84
CA ASP A 152 12.99 10.80 1.70
C ASP A 152 11.48 11.01 1.43
N TYR A 153 10.83 11.72 2.35
CA TYR A 153 9.40 11.96 2.32
C TYR A 153 8.93 12.75 1.10
N LYS A 154 9.76 13.68 0.62
CA LYS A 154 9.42 14.46 -0.59
C LYS A 154 9.41 13.57 -1.83
N LYS A 155 10.40 12.68 -1.94
CA LYS A 155 10.45 11.71 -3.02
C LYS A 155 9.29 10.73 -2.93
N ALA A 156 8.95 10.24 -1.73
CA ALA A 156 7.81 9.36 -1.50
C ALA A 156 6.49 9.97 -2.02
N LEU A 157 6.22 11.23 -1.68
CA LEU A 157 5.04 11.95 -2.20
C LEU A 157 5.10 12.12 -3.72
N GLY A 158 6.27 12.48 -4.26
CA GLY A 158 6.47 12.61 -5.70
C GLY A 158 6.24 11.29 -6.45
N ASP A 159 6.73 10.19 -5.93
CA ASP A 159 6.54 8.86 -6.52
C ASP A 159 5.08 8.38 -6.38
N PHE A 160 4.46 8.65 -5.24
CA PHE A 160 3.03 8.37 -5.04
C PHE A 160 2.17 9.11 -6.08
N THR A 161 2.43 10.40 -6.35
CA THR A 161 1.67 11.14 -7.36
C THR A 161 1.88 10.64 -8.80
N LYS A 162 2.97 9.92 -9.07
CA LYS A 162 3.16 9.27 -10.38
C LYS A 162 2.25 8.06 -10.55
N ILE A 163 2.00 7.31 -9.47
CA ILE A 163 1.15 6.11 -9.51
C ILE A 163 -0.33 6.43 -9.30
N ALA A 164 -0.65 7.36 -8.40
CA ALA A 164 -2.01 7.70 -8.00
C ALA A 164 -2.59 8.92 -8.74
N GLY A 165 -1.76 9.62 -9.52
CA GLY A 165 -2.16 10.89 -10.11
C GLY A 165 -2.02 12.08 -9.14
N LYS A 166 -2.15 13.28 -9.70
CA LYS A 166 -2.12 14.52 -8.92
C LYS A 166 -3.53 14.88 -8.47
N ILE A 167 -3.63 15.48 -7.28
CA ILE A 167 -4.88 16.09 -6.83
C ILE A 167 -5.26 17.20 -7.81
N PRO A 168 -6.46 17.16 -8.43
CA PRO A 168 -6.89 18.22 -9.31
C PRO A 168 -7.05 19.52 -8.52
N LEU A 169 -6.61 20.63 -9.10
CA LEU A 169 -6.88 21.93 -8.52
C LEU A 169 -8.38 22.21 -8.59
N PRO A 170 -9.01 22.66 -7.49
CA PRO A 170 -10.40 23.05 -7.53
C PRO A 170 -10.57 24.25 -8.46
N PRO A 171 -11.71 24.37 -9.17
CA PRO A 171 -12.03 25.52 -10.00
C PRO A 171 -12.02 26.82 -9.17
N LEU A 172 -11.63 27.94 -9.79
CA LEU A 172 -11.53 29.23 -9.10
C LEU A 172 -12.82 29.68 -8.38
N TYR A 173 -13.98 29.22 -8.83
CA TYR A 173 -15.27 29.57 -8.21
C TYR A 173 -15.52 28.85 -6.87
N VAL A 174 -14.61 27.97 -6.46
CA VAL A 174 -14.72 27.27 -5.14
C VAL A 174 -14.11 28.11 -4.01
N PHE A 175 -13.37 29.19 -4.34
CA PHE A 175 -12.73 30.08 -3.39
C PHE A 175 -13.46 31.39 -3.19
#